data_45e8c6d94518091de3dc0621e4994570
#
_entry.id   45e8c6d94518091de3dc0621e4994570
#
_cell.length_a   1.000
_cell.length_b   1.000
_cell.length_c   1.000
_cell.angle_alpha   90.00
_cell.angle_beta   90.00
_cell.angle_gamma   90.00
#
_symmetry.space_group_name_H-M   'P 1'
#
loop_
_entity.id
_entity.type
_entity.pdbx_description
1 polymer ?
#
loop_
_entity_poly.entity_id
_entity_poly.type
_entity_poly.pdbx_seq_one_letter_code
_entity_poly.pdbx_strand_id
1 'polypeptide(L)'
;MKTYPVTQDWGSLRNCTDDGVSEHLDGRAWDWKVDVKDPEEFAAATDLLNWLMADGPNGEDAYWARRLGIMYIGYNHRIWGAYRAREGWRKLSPSDPHTDHVHFSFSWAGAFGRTSFWDGKAAKEDYGPCRAFVNEPALLYNRKVRNQAPCRTAPQLTLTTKKPGPRLWRGSRGADVLAVQKALNVPGANSFFGPATMRAVAAYQRARSLPVTGAVDTVTRTRMVTEGILTR
;
A
#
# COMPACT_ATOMS: atom_id res chain seq x y z
N MET A 1 6.56 -11.62 5.53
CA MET A 1 7.00 -12.69 4.72
C MET A 1 6.01 -13.84 4.53
N LYS A 2 4.96 -14.01 5.37
CA LYS A 2 3.94 -15.07 5.11
C LYS A 2 3.24 -14.97 3.74
N THR A 3 3.09 -13.76 3.20
CA THR A 3 2.42 -13.52 1.91
C THR A 3 3.36 -13.74 0.72
N TYR A 4 4.65 -13.49 0.93
CA TYR A 4 5.70 -13.62 -0.07
C TYR A 4 6.87 -14.41 0.55
N PRO A 5 6.78 -15.75 0.59
CA PRO A 5 7.75 -16.60 1.30
C PRO A 5 9.15 -16.59 0.70
N VAL A 6 9.27 -16.22 -0.56
CA VAL A 6 10.57 -16.10 -1.26
C VAL A 6 11.37 -14.86 -0.88
N THR A 7 10.78 -13.95 -0.12
CA THR A 7 11.38 -12.66 0.22
C THR A 7 11.86 -12.60 1.67
N GLN A 8 12.72 -11.64 2.00
CA GLN A 8 13.31 -11.49 3.32
C GLN A 8 13.08 -10.08 3.89
N ASP A 9 13.07 -9.99 5.22
CA ASP A 9 13.07 -8.74 5.97
C ASP A 9 14.52 -8.34 6.26
N TRP A 10 14.96 -7.21 5.71
CA TRP A 10 16.28 -6.64 5.99
C TRP A 10 16.26 -5.61 7.11
N GLY A 11 15.07 -5.37 7.68
CA GLY A 11 14.91 -4.59 8.88
C GLY A 11 14.66 -3.10 8.66
N SER A 12 14.48 -2.43 9.79
CA SER A 12 14.06 -1.03 9.83
C SER A 12 15.08 -0.10 10.46
N LEU A 13 15.99 -0.62 11.27
CA LEU A 13 16.94 0.18 12.04
C LEU A 13 18.36 0.05 11.49
N ARG A 14 19.06 1.17 11.41
CA ARG A 14 20.52 1.25 11.24
C ARG A 14 21.16 1.90 12.44
N ASN A 15 22.48 1.73 12.59
CA ASN A 15 23.23 2.32 13.66
C ASN A 15 23.16 3.87 13.61
N CYS A 16 22.84 4.51 14.73
CA CYS A 16 22.77 5.97 14.82
C CYS A 16 24.11 6.69 14.58
N THR A 17 25.22 5.95 14.54
CA THR A 17 26.56 6.48 14.21
C THR A 17 26.82 6.52 12.72
N ASP A 18 25.98 5.89 11.89
CA ASP A 18 26.14 5.91 10.45
C ASP A 18 25.95 7.34 9.94
N ASP A 19 26.87 7.79 9.09
CA ASP A 19 26.80 9.12 8.50
C ASP A 19 25.71 9.17 7.44
N GLY A 20 24.95 10.25 7.46
CA GLY A 20 23.92 10.52 6.45
C GLY A 20 22.56 10.90 7.01
N VAL A 21 21.62 11.07 6.10
CA VAL A 21 20.21 11.34 6.37
C VAL A 21 19.42 10.13 5.90
N SER A 22 18.84 9.40 6.83
CA SER A 22 18.04 8.21 6.51
C SER A 22 16.98 7.98 7.58
N GLU A 23 15.79 7.60 7.16
CA GLU A 23 14.70 7.22 8.06
C GLU A 23 14.99 5.92 8.80
N HIS A 24 15.99 5.14 8.38
CA HIS A 24 16.48 3.99 9.15
C HIS A 24 17.07 4.39 10.51
N LEU A 25 17.62 5.62 10.62
CA LEU A 25 18.23 6.10 11.88
C LEU A 25 17.20 6.34 12.98
N ASP A 26 15.94 6.49 12.64
CA ASP A 26 14.84 6.72 13.57
C ASP A 26 13.74 5.65 13.48
N GLY A 27 13.97 4.57 12.76
CA GLY A 27 13.07 3.42 12.66
C GLY A 27 11.83 3.64 11.80
N ARG A 28 11.87 4.64 10.91
CA ARG A 28 10.77 4.94 9.98
C ARG A 28 10.98 4.39 8.57
N ALA A 29 12.03 3.67 8.32
CA ALA A 29 12.26 2.99 7.06
C ALA A 29 12.17 1.48 7.22
N TRP A 30 11.94 0.80 6.12
CA TRP A 30 11.96 -0.65 6.05
C TRP A 30 12.52 -1.09 4.70
N ASP A 31 13.55 -1.94 4.76
CA ASP A 31 14.11 -2.57 3.60
C ASP A 31 13.54 -3.98 3.45
N TRP A 32 12.88 -4.22 2.34
CA TRP A 32 12.34 -5.51 1.96
C TRP A 32 13.17 -6.12 0.85
N LYS A 33 13.91 -7.17 1.15
CA LYS A 33 14.78 -7.87 0.21
C LYS A 33 13.98 -8.50 -0.90
N VAL A 34 14.17 -8.00 -2.10
CA VAL A 34 13.64 -8.48 -3.37
C VAL A 34 14.57 -8.07 -4.51
N ASP A 35 15.31 -9.03 -5.04
CA ASP A 35 16.28 -8.79 -6.13
C ASP A 35 15.56 -8.73 -7.47
N VAL A 36 15.82 -7.70 -8.26
CA VAL A 36 15.25 -7.55 -9.62
C VAL A 36 15.71 -8.65 -10.58
N LYS A 37 16.82 -9.33 -10.27
CA LYS A 37 17.37 -10.43 -11.07
C LYS A 37 16.71 -11.77 -10.76
N ASP A 38 16.04 -11.88 -9.60
CA ASP A 38 15.28 -13.06 -9.25
C ASP A 38 13.82 -12.90 -9.73
N PRO A 39 13.35 -13.73 -10.67
CA PRO A 39 12.01 -13.59 -11.25
C PRO A 39 10.87 -13.72 -10.22
N GLU A 40 11.01 -14.56 -9.20
CA GLU A 40 9.99 -14.78 -8.18
C GLU A 40 9.93 -13.59 -7.21
N GLU A 41 11.08 -13.10 -6.78
CA GLU A 41 11.18 -11.91 -5.92
C GLU A 41 10.72 -10.65 -6.67
N PHE A 42 11.11 -10.50 -7.93
CA PHE A 42 10.64 -9.39 -8.78
C PHE A 42 9.12 -9.43 -8.99
N ALA A 43 8.54 -10.60 -9.18
CA ALA A 43 7.08 -10.76 -9.28
C ALA A 43 6.39 -10.40 -7.95
N ALA A 44 6.96 -10.79 -6.82
CA ALA A 44 6.46 -10.44 -5.49
C ALA A 44 6.50 -8.91 -5.27
N ALA A 45 7.62 -8.27 -5.62
CA ALA A 45 7.76 -6.81 -5.54
C ALA A 45 6.73 -6.11 -6.44
N THR A 46 6.61 -6.56 -7.68
CA THR A 46 5.66 -5.98 -8.65
C THR A 46 4.22 -6.10 -8.16
N ASP A 47 3.83 -7.25 -7.59
CA ASP A 47 2.49 -7.47 -7.05
C ASP A 47 2.18 -6.50 -5.89
N LEU A 48 3.10 -6.37 -4.92
CA LEU A 48 2.92 -5.45 -3.80
C LEU A 48 2.89 -3.99 -4.25
N LEU A 49 3.85 -3.60 -5.11
CA LEU A 49 3.95 -2.21 -5.55
C LEU A 49 2.75 -1.79 -6.41
N ASN A 50 2.27 -2.66 -7.29
CA ASN A 50 1.05 -2.39 -8.06
C ASN A 50 -0.17 -2.18 -7.16
N TRP A 51 -0.28 -2.96 -6.08
CA TRP A 51 -1.36 -2.75 -5.12
C TRP A 51 -1.21 -1.42 -4.37
N LEU A 52 0.00 -1.10 -3.90
CA LEU A 52 0.26 0.16 -3.19
C LEU A 52 -0.03 1.38 -4.05
N MET A 53 0.26 1.28 -5.35
CA MET A 53 0.11 2.38 -6.32
C MET A 53 -1.28 2.46 -6.94
N ALA A 54 -2.16 1.50 -6.68
CA ALA A 54 -3.51 1.55 -7.23
C ALA A 54 -4.27 2.79 -6.74
N ASP A 55 -5.05 3.35 -7.65
CA ASP A 55 -5.91 4.49 -7.34
C ASP A 55 -7.00 4.11 -6.35
N GLY A 56 -7.38 5.06 -5.54
CA GLY A 56 -8.46 4.95 -4.60
C GLY A 56 -9.84 4.99 -5.29
N PRO A 57 -10.89 4.72 -4.51
CA PRO A 57 -12.25 4.65 -5.03
C PRO A 57 -12.79 5.97 -5.60
N ASN A 58 -12.15 7.09 -5.30
CA ASN A 58 -12.52 8.41 -5.82
C ASN A 58 -11.40 8.99 -6.71
N GLY A 59 -10.49 8.15 -7.22
CA GLY A 59 -9.38 8.55 -8.07
C GLY A 59 -8.20 9.16 -7.30
N GLU A 60 -8.03 8.80 -6.02
CA GLU A 60 -6.87 9.22 -5.25
C GLU A 60 -5.63 8.43 -5.70
N ASP A 61 -4.62 9.14 -6.18
CA ASP A 61 -3.36 8.53 -6.63
C ASP A 61 -2.67 7.75 -5.51
N ALA A 62 -2.17 6.55 -5.81
CA ALA A 62 -1.41 5.68 -4.90
C ALA A 62 -2.08 5.55 -3.51
N TYR A 63 -3.33 5.20 -3.53
CA TYR A 63 -4.24 5.26 -2.37
C TYR A 63 -3.73 4.44 -1.17
N TRP A 64 -3.25 3.22 -1.41
CA TRP A 64 -2.83 2.35 -0.33
C TRP A 64 -1.50 2.76 0.27
N ALA A 65 -0.53 3.16 -0.57
CA ALA A 65 0.74 3.69 -0.08
C ALA A 65 0.52 4.90 0.83
N ARG A 66 -0.34 5.80 0.40
CA ARG A 66 -0.65 7.01 1.17
C ARG A 66 -1.42 6.70 2.45
N ARG A 67 -2.36 5.77 2.42
CA ARG A 67 -3.10 5.34 3.62
C ARG A 67 -2.23 4.60 4.63
N LEU A 68 -1.21 3.88 4.18
CA LEU A 68 -0.20 3.29 5.06
C LEU A 68 0.76 4.33 5.64
N GLY A 69 0.72 5.56 5.18
CA GLY A 69 1.63 6.62 5.61
C GLY A 69 3.03 6.50 5.01
N ILE A 70 3.15 5.87 3.84
CA ILE A 70 4.42 5.79 3.10
C ILE A 70 4.71 7.15 2.50
N MET A 71 5.90 7.68 2.79
CA MET A 71 6.38 8.96 2.27
C MET A 71 7.00 8.79 0.88
N TYR A 72 7.86 7.80 0.74
CA TYR A 72 8.44 7.43 -0.55
C TYR A 72 8.85 5.97 -0.59
N ILE A 73 9.03 5.46 -1.81
CA ILE A 73 9.47 4.10 -2.10
C ILE A 73 10.58 4.19 -3.13
N GLY A 74 11.71 3.53 -2.87
CA GLY A 74 12.79 3.33 -3.82
C GLY A 74 12.84 1.89 -4.30
N TYR A 75 12.89 1.64 -5.62
CA TYR A 75 13.08 0.31 -6.18
C TYR A 75 13.41 0.36 -7.67
N ASN A 76 14.34 -0.48 -8.08
CA ASN A 76 14.69 -0.73 -9.46
C ASN A 76 14.90 0.58 -10.25
N HIS A 77 15.88 1.37 -9.84
CA HIS A 77 16.25 2.67 -10.44
C HIS A 77 15.13 3.73 -10.42
N ARG A 78 14.05 3.52 -9.65
CA ARG A 78 12.91 4.44 -9.60
C ARG A 78 12.54 4.80 -8.17
N ILE A 79 11.99 6.00 -8.01
CA ILE A 79 11.44 6.50 -6.76
C ILE A 79 10.01 7.00 -6.99
N TRP A 80 9.13 6.61 -6.11
CA TRP A 80 7.82 7.22 -5.97
C TRP A 80 7.78 8.01 -4.65
N GLY A 81 7.10 9.15 -4.62
CA GLY A 81 6.93 9.93 -3.40
C GLY A 81 5.51 10.47 -3.28
N ALA A 82 4.94 10.36 -2.07
CA ALA A 82 3.59 10.83 -1.77
C ALA A 82 3.42 12.34 -1.99
N TYR A 83 4.50 13.10 -1.84
CA TYR A 83 4.59 14.54 -2.11
C TYR A 83 4.48 14.90 -3.60
N ARG A 84 4.58 13.91 -4.47
CA ARG A 84 4.42 14.00 -5.93
C ARG A 84 3.66 12.80 -6.48
N ALA A 85 2.63 12.34 -5.77
CA ALA A 85 1.91 11.11 -6.09
C ALA A 85 1.41 11.07 -7.54
N ARG A 86 0.95 12.21 -8.08
CA ARG A 86 0.47 12.34 -9.47
C ARG A 86 1.54 12.16 -10.53
N GLU A 87 2.82 12.37 -10.19
CA GLU A 87 3.92 12.17 -11.13
C GLU A 87 4.27 10.68 -11.30
N GLY A 88 3.71 9.82 -10.47
CA GLY A 88 4.03 8.38 -10.47
C GLY A 88 5.49 8.11 -10.15
N TRP A 89 6.03 7.07 -10.76
CA TRP A 89 7.43 6.66 -10.62
C TRP A 89 8.36 7.57 -11.40
N ARG A 90 9.40 8.05 -10.75
CA ARG A 90 10.44 8.91 -11.33
C ARG A 90 11.79 8.20 -11.27
N LYS A 91 12.76 8.66 -12.04
CA LYS A 91 14.13 8.13 -12.02
C LYS A 91 14.79 8.40 -10.66
N LEU A 92 15.37 7.37 -10.06
CA LEU A 92 16.22 7.48 -8.88
C LEU A 92 17.66 7.80 -9.26
N SER A 93 18.43 8.38 -8.34
CA SER A 93 19.85 8.63 -8.54
C SER A 93 20.61 7.34 -8.86
N PRO A 94 21.56 7.35 -9.79
CA PRO A 94 22.35 6.17 -10.11
C PRO A 94 23.22 5.64 -8.95
N SER A 95 23.51 6.48 -7.96
CA SER A 95 24.36 6.13 -6.81
C SER A 95 23.73 5.12 -5.85
N ASP A 96 22.40 4.99 -5.87
CA ASP A 96 21.67 4.04 -5.02
C ASP A 96 20.47 3.49 -5.78
N PRO A 97 20.67 2.47 -6.64
CA PRO A 97 19.66 2.01 -7.57
C PRO A 97 18.55 1.16 -6.97
N HIS A 98 18.70 0.67 -5.73
CA HIS A 98 17.72 -0.21 -5.06
C HIS A 98 17.28 -1.40 -5.93
N THR A 99 18.27 -2.19 -6.42
CA THR A 99 18.00 -3.33 -7.30
C THR A 99 17.85 -4.65 -6.56
N ASP A 100 18.24 -4.70 -5.30
CA ASP A 100 18.25 -5.87 -4.44
C ASP A 100 17.23 -5.80 -3.28
N HIS A 101 16.57 -4.65 -3.13
CA HIS A 101 15.51 -4.46 -2.14
C HIS A 101 14.54 -3.35 -2.54
N VAL A 102 13.34 -3.37 -1.98
CA VAL A 102 12.45 -2.22 -1.94
C VAL A 102 12.68 -1.46 -0.65
N HIS A 103 13.05 -0.20 -0.77
CA HIS A 103 13.12 0.72 0.35
C HIS A 103 11.78 1.42 0.55
N PHE A 104 11.26 1.38 1.76
CA PHE A 104 10.06 2.10 2.18
C PHE A 104 10.41 3.10 3.28
N SER A 105 10.01 4.36 3.11
CA SER A 105 10.05 5.35 4.17
C SER A 105 8.65 5.76 4.59
N PHE A 106 8.43 5.85 5.88
CA PHE A 106 7.13 6.14 6.49
C PHE A 106 7.10 7.49 7.20
N SER A 107 5.92 8.09 7.22
CA SER A 107 5.61 9.14 8.21
C SER A 107 5.61 8.56 9.62
N TRP A 108 5.67 9.40 10.64
CA TRP A 108 5.56 8.90 12.02
C TRP A 108 4.25 8.15 12.29
N ALA A 109 3.14 8.64 11.76
CA ALA A 109 1.86 7.95 11.87
C ALA A 109 1.90 6.58 11.18
N GLY A 110 2.50 6.50 9.98
CA GLY A 110 2.69 5.24 9.25
C GLY A 110 3.56 4.25 10.01
N ALA A 111 4.72 4.69 10.53
CA ALA A 111 5.64 3.85 11.29
C ALA A 111 5.02 3.31 12.59
N PHE A 112 4.15 4.09 13.23
CA PHE A 112 3.45 3.67 14.45
C PHE A 112 2.14 2.91 14.18
N GLY A 113 1.77 2.64 12.93
CA GLY A 113 0.51 1.97 12.59
C GLY A 113 -0.74 2.77 13.03
N ARG A 114 -0.66 4.12 13.01
CA ARG A 114 -1.73 5.02 13.45
C ARG A 114 -2.46 5.69 12.30
N THR A 115 -2.56 5.01 11.17
CA THR A 115 -3.25 5.49 9.98
C THR A 115 -4.55 4.73 9.76
N SER A 116 -5.45 5.28 8.95
CA SER A 116 -6.76 4.67 8.66
C SER A 116 -6.68 3.29 8.03
N PHE A 117 -5.53 2.92 7.52
CA PHE A 117 -5.30 1.56 7.06
C PHE A 117 -5.48 0.52 8.17
N TRP A 118 -5.10 0.87 9.40
CA TRP A 118 -5.07 -0.07 10.53
C TRP A 118 -6.39 -0.13 11.31
N ASP A 119 -7.02 1.02 11.55
CA ASP A 119 -8.21 1.12 12.42
C ASP A 119 -9.50 1.39 11.65
N GLY A 120 -9.42 1.61 10.34
CA GLY A 120 -10.56 1.92 9.48
C GLY A 120 -11.16 3.31 9.71
N LYS A 121 -10.59 4.11 10.60
CA LYS A 121 -11.02 5.48 10.89
C LYS A 121 -10.05 6.47 10.27
N ALA A 122 -10.55 7.38 9.43
CA ALA A 122 -9.72 8.44 8.88
C ALA A 122 -9.22 9.34 10.02
N ALA A 123 -7.90 9.30 10.27
CA ALA A 123 -7.24 10.21 11.19
C ALA A 123 -6.62 11.38 10.40
N LYS A 124 -6.30 12.48 11.09
CA LYS A 124 -5.66 13.64 10.44
C LYS A 124 -4.32 13.31 9.78
N GLU A 125 -3.64 12.27 10.28
CA GLU A 125 -2.33 11.81 9.85
C GLU A 125 -2.36 10.75 8.74
N ASP A 126 -3.54 10.43 8.21
CA ASP A 126 -3.80 9.30 7.33
C ASP A 126 -3.19 9.40 5.92
N TYR A 127 -2.48 10.43 5.64
CA TYR A 127 -2.10 10.71 4.26
C TYR A 127 -0.61 10.60 3.97
N GLY A 128 0.12 9.91 4.84
CA GLY A 128 1.56 9.94 4.71
C GLY A 128 2.04 11.39 4.89
N PRO A 129 2.90 11.91 4.04
CA PRO A 129 3.11 13.34 4.01
C PRO A 129 1.80 14.02 3.62
N CYS A 130 1.47 15.10 4.32
CA CYS A 130 0.20 15.80 4.25
C CYS A 130 -0.33 15.97 2.83
N ARG A 131 -1.58 15.60 2.59
CA ARG A 131 -2.24 15.85 1.31
C ARG A 131 -2.26 17.34 0.94
N ALA A 132 -2.28 18.24 1.93
CA ALA A 132 -2.17 19.69 1.73
C ALA A 132 -0.85 20.08 1.08
N PHE A 133 0.19 19.25 1.18
CA PHE A 133 1.53 19.50 0.65
C PHE A 133 1.90 18.48 -0.44
N VAL A 134 0.93 18.10 -1.24
CA VAL A 134 1.08 17.13 -2.33
C VAL A 134 2.20 17.46 -3.31
N ASN A 135 2.52 18.73 -3.42
CA ASN A 135 3.58 19.23 -4.29
C ASN A 135 4.85 19.63 -3.53
N GLU A 136 4.88 19.43 -2.22
CA GLU A 136 6.04 19.73 -1.40
C GLU A 136 6.85 18.44 -1.14
N PRO A 137 8.18 18.53 -1.08
CA PRO A 137 9.00 17.41 -0.69
C PRO A 137 8.52 16.86 0.67
N ALA A 138 8.37 15.55 0.79
CA ALA A 138 8.27 14.94 2.09
C ALA A 138 9.47 15.44 2.91
N LEU A 139 9.22 15.92 4.11
CA LEU A 139 10.29 16.39 4.98
C LEU A 139 11.16 15.18 5.32
N LEU A 140 12.27 15.05 4.61
CA LEU A 140 13.28 14.06 4.93
C LEU A 140 13.77 14.29 6.35
N TYR A 141 14.03 13.20 7.07
CA TYR A 141 14.72 13.30 8.34
C TYR A 141 16.03 14.07 8.12
N ASN A 142 16.16 15.20 8.79
CA ASN A 142 17.38 15.97 8.84
C ASN A 142 17.78 16.09 10.31
N ARG A 143 18.98 15.69 10.67
CA ARG A 143 19.52 15.85 12.04
C ARG A 143 19.35 17.26 12.61
N LYS A 144 19.32 18.29 11.73
CA LYS A 144 19.15 19.68 12.11
C LYS A 144 17.69 20.12 12.24
N VAL A 145 16.77 19.41 11.61
CA VAL A 145 15.34 19.77 11.63
C VAL A 145 14.53 18.49 11.79
N ARG A 146 14.43 18.02 13.03
CA ARG A 146 13.40 17.03 13.38
C ARG A 146 12.04 17.72 13.34
N ASN A 147 11.48 17.85 12.17
CA ASN A 147 10.12 18.36 12.10
C ASN A 147 9.14 17.22 12.40
N GLN A 148 8.86 17.06 13.67
CA GLN A 148 7.84 16.14 14.20
C GLN A 148 6.45 16.78 14.18
N ALA A 149 6.29 17.97 13.62
CA ALA A 149 5.00 18.62 13.57
C ALA A 149 4.04 17.75 12.75
N PRO A 150 2.91 17.33 13.32
CA PRO A 150 1.86 16.70 12.55
C PRO A 150 1.45 17.65 11.43
N CYS A 151 1.04 17.10 10.31
CA CYS A 151 0.50 17.87 9.20
C CYS A 151 -0.58 18.84 9.71
N ARG A 152 -0.33 20.12 9.68
CA ARG A 152 -1.18 21.15 10.32
C ARG A 152 -2.62 21.13 9.83
N THR A 153 -2.87 20.63 8.65
CA THR A 153 -4.20 20.55 8.04
C THR A 153 -4.26 19.43 7.01
N ALA A 154 -4.15 18.18 7.43
CA ALA A 154 -4.55 17.11 6.53
C ALA A 154 -6.05 17.30 6.24
N PRO A 155 -6.48 17.52 4.97
CA PRO A 155 -7.89 17.51 4.68
C PRO A 155 -8.42 16.14 5.09
N GLN A 156 -9.47 16.12 5.90
CA GLN A 156 -10.15 14.88 6.17
C GLN A 156 -10.61 14.31 4.83
N LEU A 157 -10.27 13.06 4.55
CA LEU A 157 -11.05 12.31 3.58
C LEU A 157 -12.49 12.37 4.08
N THR A 158 -13.32 13.12 3.41
CA THR A 158 -14.75 12.93 3.51
C THR A 158 -14.97 11.55 2.89
N LEU A 159 -14.85 10.52 3.72
CA LEU A 159 -15.44 9.24 3.39
C LEU A 159 -16.89 9.56 3.21
N THR A 160 -17.32 9.67 1.95
CA THR A 160 -18.73 9.84 1.64
C THR A 160 -19.45 8.73 2.39
N THR A 161 -20.29 9.12 3.34
CA THR A 161 -20.98 8.26 4.29
C THR A 161 -22.08 7.40 3.66
N LYS A 162 -22.15 7.27 2.36
CA LYS A 162 -22.80 6.14 1.73
C LYS A 162 -21.96 4.91 2.06
N LYS A 163 -22.37 4.18 3.10
CA LYS A 163 -21.90 2.81 3.34
C LYS A 163 -22.07 2.02 2.03
N PRO A 164 -21.04 1.87 1.19
CA PRO A 164 -21.03 0.72 0.31
C PRO A 164 -20.92 -0.48 1.24
N GLY A 165 -21.64 -1.54 0.97
CA GLY A 165 -21.42 -2.79 1.68
C GLY A 165 -19.93 -3.06 1.79
N PRO A 166 -19.46 -3.75 2.83
CA PRO A 166 -18.05 -3.84 3.15
C PRO A 166 -17.27 -4.25 1.91
N ARG A 167 -16.44 -3.35 1.43
CA ARG A 167 -15.50 -3.66 0.33
C ARG A 167 -14.52 -4.70 0.84
N LEU A 168 -14.22 -5.68 -0.01
CA LEU A 168 -13.18 -6.64 0.30
C LEU A 168 -12.00 -6.39 -0.62
N TRP A 169 -10.84 -6.22 -0.03
CA TRP A 169 -9.58 -5.95 -0.74
C TRP A 169 -8.43 -6.65 -0.05
N ARG A 170 -7.27 -6.55 -0.62
CA ARG A 170 -6.05 -7.08 -0.02
C ARG A 170 -5.90 -6.61 1.44
N GLY A 171 -5.75 -7.56 2.35
CA GLY A 171 -5.72 -7.33 3.81
C GLY A 171 -7.06 -7.55 4.51
N SER A 172 -8.20 -7.56 3.81
CA SER A 172 -9.50 -7.89 4.40
C SER A 172 -9.52 -9.31 4.98
N ARG A 173 -10.27 -9.50 6.06
CA ARG A 173 -10.44 -10.79 6.72
C ARG A 173 -11.90 -11.07 7.03
N GLY A 174 -12.27 -12.34 7.17
CA GLY A 174 -13.57 -12.74 7.66
C GLY A 174 -14.37 -13.63 6.70
N ALA A 175 -15.63 -13.86 7.06
CA ALA A 175 -16.51 -14.81 6.39
C ALA A 175 -16.78 -14.46 4.93
N ASP A 176 -16.97 -13.18 4.60
CA ASP A 176 -17.19 -12.72 3.23
C ASP A 176 -15.95 -13.02 2.35
N VAL A 177 -14.74 -12.83 2.89
CA VAL A 177 -13.50 -13.19 2.16
C VAL A 177 -13.45 -14.68 1.89
N LEU A 178 -13.79 -15.50 2.89
CA LEU A 178 -13.83 -16.96 2.73
C LEU A 178 -14.88 -17.38 1.70
N ALA A 179 -16.04 -16.75 1.70
CA ALA A 179 -17.09 -17.01 0.71
C ALA A 179 -16.60 -16.72 -0.71
N VAL A 180 -15.97 -15.57 -0.93
CA VAL A 180 -15.36 -15.21 -2.21
C VAL A 180 -14.26 -16.21 -2.62
N GLN A 181 -13.37 -16.57 -1.69
CA GLN A 181 -12.30 -17.53 -1.96
C GLN A 181 -12.83 -18.90 -2.39
N LYS A 182 -13.84 -19.39 -1.70
CA LYS A 182 -14.49 -20.67 -2.05
C LYS A 182 -15.17 -20.60 -3.41
N ALA A 183 -15.97 -19.55 -3.66
CA ALA A 183 -16.69 -19.39 -4.91
C ALA A 183 -15.76 -19.22 -6.13
N LEU A 184 -14.60 -18.62 -5.93
CA LEU A 184 -13.60 -18.40 -6.98
C LEU A 184 -12.50 -19.48 -7.00
N ASN A 185 -12.65 -20.55 -6.24
CA ASN A 185 -11.71 -21.67 -6.16
C ASN A 185 -10.26 -21.22 -5.85
N VAL A 186 -10.12 -20.27 -4.92
CA VAL A 186 -8.78 -19.80 -4.50
C VAL A 186 -8.10 -20.90 -3.69
N PRO A 187 -6.93 -21.41 -4.09
CA PRO A 187 -6.21 -22.41 -3.33
C PRO A 187 -5.88 -21.90 -1.92
N GLY A 188 -6.04 -22.79 -0.91
CA GLY A 188 -5.73 -22.43 0.48
C GLY A 188 -6.64 -21.35 1.04
N ALA A 189 -7.94 -21.37 0.74
CA ALA A 189 -8.92 -20.44 1.28
C ALA A 189 -8.83 -20.36 2.81
N ASN A 190 -8.49 -19.19 3.34
CA ASN A 190 -8.10 -18.96 4.74
C ASN A 190 -8.70 -17.72 5.37
N SER A 191 -9.76 -17.18 4.78
CA SER A 191 -10.41 -15.93 5.21
C SER A 191 -9.54 -14.68 5.16
N PHE A 192 -8.36 -14.73 4.53
CA PHE A 192 -7.48 -13.58 4.32
C PHE A 192 -7.41 -13.22 2.83
N PHE A 193 -7.79 -11.99 2.49
CA PHE A 193 -7.75 -11.49 1.12
C PHE A 193 -6.30 -11.17 0.73
N GLY A 194 -5.58 -12.19 0.31
CA GLY A 194 -4.20 -12.09 -0.16
C GLY A 194 -4.09 -11.88 -1.68
N PRO A 195 -2.86 -11.90 -2.22
CA PRO A 195 -2.61 -11.75 -3.66
C PRO A 195 -3.34 -12.77 -4.52
N ALA A 196 -3.43 -14.02 -4.07
CA ALA A 196 -4.17 -15.06 -4.80
C ALA A 196 -5.66 -14.71 -4.93
N THR A 197 -6.28 -14.23 -3.85
CA THR A 197 -7.66 -13.77 -3.84
C THR A 197 -7.85 -12.56 -4.77
N MET A 198 -6.92 -11.61 -4.72
CA MET A 198 -6.95 -10.43 -5.59
C MET A 198 -6.92 -10.83 -7.08
N ARG A 199 -6.02 -11.75 -7.47
CA ARG A 199 -5.95 -12.25 -8.84
C ARG A 199 -7.23 -12.97 -9.27
N ALA A 200 -7.80 -13.80 -8.39
CA ALA A 200 -9.05 -14.50 -8.66
C ALA A 200 -10.22 -13.52 -8.84
N VAL A 201 -10.31 -12.47 -8.02
CA VAL A 201 -11.31 -11.42 -8.17
C VAL A 201 -11.10 -10.65 -9.48
N ALA A 202 -9.87 -10.31 -9.84
CA ALA A 202 -9.58 -9.66 -11.11
C ALA A 202 -9.97 -10.53 -12.32
N ALA A 203 -9.74 -11.84 -12.25
CA ALA A 203 -10.19 -12.79 -13.28
C ALA A 203 -11.72 -12.87 -13.34
N TYR A 204 -12.40 -12.93 -12.20
CA TYR A 204 -13.85 -12.88 -12.10
C TYR A 204 -14.43 -11.61 -12.74
N GLN A 205 -13.83 -10.44 -12.44
CA GLN A 205 -14.23 -9.16 -13.00
C GLN A 205 -14.10 -9.15 -14.54
N ARG A 206 -12.98 -9.61 -15.07
CA ARG A 206 -12.77 -9.74 -16.53
C ARG A 206 -13.84 -10.62 -17.19
N ALA A 207 -14.09 -11.79 -16.61
CA ALA A 207 -15.07 -12.74 -17.15
C ALA A 207 -16.51 -12.19 -17.18
N ARG A 208 -16.79 -11.12 -16.43
CA ARG A 208 -18.12 -10.49 -16.33
C ARG A 208 -18.17 -9.06 -16.85
N SER A 209 -17.13 -8.64 -17.56
CA SER A 209 -16.99 -7.28 -18.12
C SER A 209 -17.17 -6.18 -17.05
N LEU A 210 -16.69 -6.46 -15.83
CA LEU A 210 -16.66 -5.48 -14.74
C LEU A 210 -15.33 -4.72 -14.76
N PRO A 211 -15.27 -3.51 -14.15
CA PRO A 211 -14.00 -2.83 -13.90
C PRO A 211 -13.03 -3.75 -13.16
N VAL A 212 -11.81 -3.94 -13.70
CA VAL A 212 -10.82 -4.88 -13.19
C VAL A 212 -9.99 -4.21 -12.11
N THR A 213 -10.50 -4.18 -10.89
CA THR A 213 -9.84 -3.55 -9.73
C THR A 213 -9.09 -4.56 -8.84
N GLY A 214 -9.37 -5.85 -8.99
CA GLY A 214 -8.88 -6.89 -8.08
C GLY A 214 -9.49 -6.83 -6.67
N ALA A 215 -10.40 -5.90 -6.42
CA ALA A 215 -11.13 -5.75 -5.16
C ALA A 215 -12.62 -6.04 -5.34
N VAL A 216 -13.29 -6.52 -4.30
CA VAL A 216 -14.74 -6.61 -4.29
C VAL A 216 -15.30 -5.23 -3.92
N ASP A 217 -15.30 -4.34 -4.90
CA ASP A 217 -15.92 -3.01 -4.80
C ASP A 217 -17.47 -3.11 -4.86
N THR A 218 -18.14 -1.98 -4.82
CA THR A 218 -19.62 -1.95 -4.83
C THR A 218 -20.23 -2.65 -6.04
N VAL A 219 -19.64 -2.44 -7.22
CA VAL A 219 -20.16 -3.04 -8.47
C VAL A 219 -19.93 -4.55 -8.46
N THR A 220 -18.73 -4.97 -8.10
CA THR A 220 -18.36 -6.38 -7.99
C THR A 220 -19.17 -7.08 -6.90
N ARG A 221 -19.38 -6.42 -5.74
CA ARG A 221 -20.18 -6.97 -4.65
C ARG A 221 -21.64 -7.14 -5.08
N THR A 222 -22.23 -6.15 -5.73
CA THR A 222 -23.60 -6.26 -6.24
C THR A 222 -23.75 -7.46 -7.16
N ARG A 223 -22.81 -7.66 -8.06
CA ARG A 223 -22.79 -8.82 -8.94
C ARG A 223 -22.66 -10.13 -8.17
N MET A 224 -21.74 -10.20 -7.21
CA MET A 224 -21.54 -11.38 -6.37
C MET A 224 -22.75 -11.70 -5.50
N VAL A 225 -23.47 -10.71 -5.03
CA VAL A 225 -24.75 -10.90 -4.30
C VAL A 225 -25.82 -11.46 -5.24
N THR A 226 -25.92 -10.93 -6.46
CA THR A 226 -26.88 -11.44 -7.47
C THR A 226 -26.57 -12.89 -7.84
N GLU A 227 -25.30 -13.30 -7.83
CA GLU A 227 -24.85 -14.67 -8.11
C GLU A 227 -24.87 -15.58 -6.87
N GLY A 228 -25.29 -15.08 -5.70
CA GLY A 228 -25.38 -15.85 -4.46
C GLY A 228 -24.04 -16.15 -3.79
N ILE A 229 -22.96 -15.48 -4.19
CA ILE A 229 -21.62 -15.64 -3.62
C ILE A 229 -21.53 -14.90 -2.27
N LEU A 230 -22.14 -13.74 -2.17
CA LEU A 230 -22.20 -12.92 -0.96
C LEU A 230 -23.64 -12.66 -0.57
N THR A 231 -23.86 -12.40 0.71
CA THR A 231 -25.12 -11.88 1.24
C THR A 231 -25.15 -10.35 1.21
N ARG A 232 -26.37 -9.78 1.21
CA ARG A 232 -26.59 -8.31 1.25
C ARG A 232 -26.09 -7.69 2.55
#